data_30f1352caef14fd668418c421b7b600e
#
_entry.id   30f1352caef14fd668418c421b7b600e
#
_cell.length_a   1.000
_cell.length_b   1.000
_cell.length_c   1.000
_cell.angle_alpha   90.00
_cell.angle_beta   90.00
_cell.angle_gamma   90.00
#
_symmetry.space_group_name_H-M   'P 1'
#
loop_
_entity.id
_entity.type
_entity.pdbx_description
1 polymer ?
#
loop_
_entity_poly.entity_id
_entity_poly.type
_entity_poly.pdbx_seq_one_letter_code
_entity_poly.pdbx_strand_id
1 'polypeptide(L)'
;MNKIRILFSKGTLLNRLLRKYAVIMIGVTMTATVIFSVHTWDQNQKQAENMTSDAVQSTSRMLNDKTTLSRIIKNQLVGDSEKIENVTTYLTKPIDQYLMYVYEQQNSTDELVSFPNQIKDLYINYEELSAIYIVLNQLPE
;
A
#
# COMPACT_ATOMS: atom_id res chain seq x y z
N MET A 1 -36.73 -48.14 12.49
CA MET A 1 -35.30 -48.41 12.80
C MET A 1 -34.89 -49.90 12.77
N ASN A 2 -35.77 -50.84 12.45
CA ASN A 2 -35.48 -52.29 12.50
C ASN A 2 -34.98 -52.93 11.16
N LYS A 3 -35.10 -52.27 10.02
CA LYS A 3 -34.69 -52.83 8.72
C LYS A 3 -33.16 -52.89 8.47
N ILE A 4 -32.40 -52.01 9.13
CA ILE A 4 -30.93 -51.97 8.96
C ILE A 4 -30.24 -53.09 9.74
N ARG A 5 -30.83 -53.57 10.83
CA ARG A 5 -30.27 -54.63 11.66
C ARG A 5 -30.30 -56.01 10.98
N ILE A 6 -31.22 -56.27 10.04
CA ILE A 6 -31.36 -57.53 9.33
C ILE A 6 -30.27 -57.70 8.26
N LEU A 7 -29.74 -56.61 7.68
CA LEU A 7 -28.69 -56.61 6.68
C LEU A 7 -27.29 -57.07 7.23
N PHE A 8 -27.11 -57.04 8.56
CA PHE A 8 -25.87 -57.38 9.24
C PHE A 8 -25.92 -58.74 9.98
N SER A 9 -26.94 -59.56 9.75
CA SER A 9 -27.05 -60.91 10.32
C SER A 9 -25.90 -61.80 9.81
N LYS A 10 -25.16 -62.41 10.77
CA LYS A 10 -24.06 -63.31 10.52
C LYS A 10 -24.51 -64.51 9.68
N GLY A 11 -24.08 -64.58 8.38
CA GLY A 11 -24.21 -65.86 7.74
C GLY A 11 -24.32 -65.88 6.20
N THR A 12 -24.71 -64.78 5.54
CA THR A 12 -24.84 -64.78 4.09
C THR A 12 -23.57 -64.27 3.36
N LEU A 13 -23.25 -64.90 2.24
CA LEU A 13 -22.10 -64.57 1.39
C LEU A 13 -22.16 -63.05 1.00
N LEU A 14 -23.37 -62.55 0.86
CA LEU A 14 -23.64 -61.12 0.57
C LEU A 14 -23.14 -60.19 1.68
N ASN A 15 -23.36 -60.55 2.94
CA ASN A 15 -22.89 -59.73 4.07
C ASN A 15 -21.36 -59.69 4.21
N ARG A 16 -20.69 -60.77 3.84
CA ARG A 16 -19.21 -60.77 3.81
C ARG A 16 -18.66 -59.91 2.68
N LEU A 17 -19.27 -59.94 1.53
CA LEU A 17 -18.93 -59.08 0.38
C LEU A 17 -19.18 -57.62 0.72
N LEU A 18 -20.38 -57.25 1.21
CA LEU A 18 -20.73 -55.90 1.62
C LEU A 18 -19.76 -55.33 2.64
N ARG A 19 -19.37 -56.13 3.63
CA ARG A 19 -18.41 -55.69 4.67
C ARG A 19 -17.02 -55.41 4.06
N LYS A 20 -16.54 -56.27 3.12
CA LYS A 20 -15.27 -56.05 2.45
C LYS A 20 -15.29 -54.79 1.62
N TYR A 21 -16.35 -54.57 0.85
CA TYR A 21 -16.53 -53.37 0.04
C TYR A 21 -16.63 -52.10 0.89
N ALA A 22 -17.35 -52.14 2.04
CA ALA A 22 -17.46 -51.04 2.95
C ALA A 22 -16.08 -50.65 3.55
N VAL A 23 -15.28 -51.61 3.95
CA VAL A 23 -13.92 -51.33 4.45
C VAL A 23 -13.01 -50.74 3.36
N ILE A 24 -13.08 -51.26 2.15
CA ILE A 24 -12.30 -50.70 1.04
C ILE A 24 -12.74 -49.26 0.74
N MET A 25 -14.04 -49.01 0.66
CA MET A 25 -14.57 -47.65 0.40
C MET A 25 -14.17 -46.66 1.51
N ILE A 26 -14.24 -47.06 2.76
CA ILE A 26 -13.76 -46.23 3.90
C ILE A 26 -12.26 -45.96 3.78
N GLY A 27 -11.46 -46.97 3.45
CA GLY A 27 -10.04 -46.78 3.22
C GLY A 27 -9.71 -45.81 2.08
N VAL A 28 -10.39 -45.93 0.95
CA VAL A 28 -10.21 -45.05 -0.20
C VAL A 28 -10.62 -43.61 0.14
N THR A 29 -11.79 -43.42 0.80
CA THR A 29 -12.24 -42.08 1.18
C THR A 29 -11.32 -41.43 2.20
N MET A 30 -10.84 -42.16 3.20
CA MET A 30 -9.86 -41.65 4.16
C MET A 30 -8.55 -41.21 3.48
N THR A 31 -8.03 -42.04 2.59
CA THR A 31 -6.79 -41.71 1.87
C THR A 31 -6.96 -40.48 0.98
N ALA A 32 -8.08 -40.39 0.23
CA ALA A 32 -8.39 -39.25 -0.58
C ALA A 32 -8.54 -37.96 0.25
N THR A 33 -9.18 -38.04 1.41
CA THR A 33 -9.34 -36.90 2.32
C THR A 33 -8.00 -36.39 2.85
N VAL A 34 -7.09 -37.30 3.23
CA VAL A 34 -5.76 -36.93 3.71
C VAL A 34 -4.96 -36.22 2.60
N ILE A 35 -4.93 -36.82 1.38
CA ILE A 35 -4.23 -36.22 0.25
C ILE A 35 -4.79 -34.83 -0.05
N PHE A 36 -6.11 -34.69 -0.11
CA PHE A 36 -6.76 -33.42 -0.36
C PHE A 36 -6.44 -32.37 0.73
N SER A 37 -6.48 -32.78 2.00
CA SER A 37 -6.17 -31.90 3.13
C SER A 37 -4.73 -31.39 3.06
N VAL A 38 -3.76 -32.26 2.81
CA VAL A 38 -2.34 -31.88 2.67
C VAL A 38 -2.14 -30.91 1.49
N HIS A 39 -2.77 -31.22 0.35
CA HIS A 39 -2.66 -30.37 -0.83
C HIS A 39 -3.29 -28.99 -0.60
N THR A 40 -4.47 -28.94 0.02
CA THR A 40 -5.14 -27.68 0.34
C THR A 40 -4.34 -26.86 1.36
N TRP A 41 -3.74 -27.52 2.33
CA TRP A 41 -2.87 -26.85 3.31
C TRP A 41 -1.65 -26.20 2.64
N ASP A 42 -0.95 -26.92 1.77
CA ASP A 42 0.23 -26.39 1.05
C ASP A 42 -0.16 -25.21 0.11
N GLN A 43 -1.29 -25.32 -0.57
CA GLN A 43 -1.81 -24.23 -1.39
C GLN A 43 -2.17 -22.99 -0.57
N ASN A 44 -2.86 -23.17 0.57
CA ASN A 44 -3.24 -22.05 1.43
C ASN A 44 -2.02 -21.35 2.02
N GLN A 45 -1.00 -22.11 2.40
CA GLN A 45 0.24 -21.56 2.94
C GLN A 45 0.98 -20.71 1.88
N LYS A 46 1.15 -21.25 0.68
CA LYS A 46 1.75 -20.50 -0.45
C LYS A 46 0.95 -19.26 -0.82
N GLN A 47 -0.36 -19.35 -0.80
CA GLN A 47 -1.22 -18.20 -1.08
C GLN A 47 -1.08 -17.12 0.00
N ALA A 48 -1.03 -17.50 1.28
CA ALA A 48 -0.82 -16.57 2.39
C ALA A 48 0.56 -15.87 2.31
N GLU A 49 1.62 -16.63 1.98
CA GLU A 49 2.96 -16.09 1.77
C GLU A 49 2.99 -15.09 0.60
N ASN A 50 2.39 -15.44 -0.53
CA ASN A 50 2.31 -14.55 -1.69
C ASN A 50 1.53 -13.27 -1.37
N MET A 51 0.36 -13.38 -0.74
CA MET A 51 -0.45 -12.21 -0.35
C MET A 51 0.32 -11.30 0.63
N THR A 52 1.05 -11.88 1.56
CA THR A 52 1.87 -11.11 2.51
C THR A 52 3.02 -10.42 1.79
N SER A 53 3.72 -11.11 0.91
CA SER A 53 4.80 -10.55 0.08
C SER A 53 4.29 -9.41 -0.80
N ASP A 54 3.17 -9.60 -1.47
CA ASP A 54 2.55 -8.58 -2.33
C ASP A 54 2.12 -7.34 -1.52
N ALA A 55 1.55 -7.54 -0.33
CA ALA A 55 1.17 -6.46 0.56
C ALA A 55 2.38 -5.65 1.04
N VAL A 56 3.46 -6.32 1.44
CA VAL A 56 4.71 -5.67 1.84
C VAL A 56 5.33 -4.90 0.67
N GLN A 57 5.37 -5.50 -0.51
CA GLN A 57 5.92 -4.86 -1.70
C GLN A 57 5.09 -3.63 -2.12
N SER A 58 3.77 -3.74 -2.09
CA SER A 58 2.85 -2.64 -2.39
C SER A 58 3.04 -1.49 -1.40
N THR A 59 3.08 -1.79 -0.10
CA THR A 59 3.33 -0.80 0.95
C THR A 59 4.69 -0.12 0.78
N SER A 60 5.73 -0.90 0.48
CA SER A 60 7.08 -0.37 0.24
C SER A 60 7.13 0.57 -0.96
N ARG A 61 6.45 0.22 -2.07
CA ARG A 61 6.33 1.10 -3.24
C ARG A 61 5.62 2.39 -2.87
N MET A 62 4.46 2.30 -2.20
CA MET A 62 3.69 3.47 -1.79
C MET A 62 4.50 4.41 -0.88
N LEU A 63 5.27 3.87 0.08
CA LEU A 63 6.16 4.67 0.93
C LEU A 63 7.28 5.34 0.13
N ASN A 64 7.88 4.62 -0.81
CA ASN A 64 8.92 5.16 -1.68
C ASN A 64 8.39 6.29 -2.57
N ASP A 65 7.19 6.12 -3.14
CA ASP A 65 6.53 7.12 -3.96
C ASP A 65 6.22 8.39 -3.15
N LYS A 66 5.69 8.23 -1.92
CA LYS A 66 5.43 9.36 -1.00
C LYS A 66 6.71 10.07 -0.58
N THR A 67 7.79 9.32 -0.31
CA THR A 67 9.10 9.90 0.01
C THR A 67 9.68 10.66 -1.17
N THR A 68 9.55 10.11 -2.37
CA THR A 68 10.01 10.75 -3.60
C THR A 68 9.23 12.04 -3.88
N LEU A 69 7.91 12.01 -3.73
CA LEU A 69 7.05 13.17 -3.85
C LEU A 69 7.44 14.27 -2.84
N SER A 70 7.61 13.90 -1.58
CA SER A 70 8.06 14.85 -0.55
C SER A 70 9.40 15.52 -0.89
N ARG A 71 10.36 14.74 -1.43
CA ARG A 71 11.66 15.27 -1.87
C ARG A 71 11.52 16.22 -3.05
N ILE A 72 10.66 15.90 -4.02
CA ILE A 72 10.39 16.76 -5.18
C ILE A 72 9.80 18.09 -4.71
N ILE A 73 8.78 18.04 -3.86
CA ILE A 73 8.14 19.25 -3.31
C ILE A 73 9.15 20.10 -2.52
N LYS A 74 9.94 19.46 -1.66
CA LYS A 74 11.02 20.16 -0.93
C LYS A 74 11.97 20.88 -1.90
N ASN A 75 12.43 20.19 -2.94
CA ASN A 75 13.37 20.78 -3.89
C ASN A 75 12.73 21.91 -4.73
N GLN A 76 11.44 21.81 -5.03
CA GLN A 76 10.73 22.90 -5.72
C GLN A 76 10.58 24.14 -4.86
N LEU A 77 10.38 24.00 -3.55
CA LEU A 77 10.16 25.12 -2.63
C LEU A 77 11.44 25.71 -2.04
N VAL A 78 12.41 24.84 -1.71
CA VAL A 78 13.63 25.24 -0.96
C VAL A 78 14.88 24.55 -1.49
N GLY A 79 14.93 24.25 -2.78
CA GLY A 79 16.02 23.48 -3.41
C GLY A 79 17.31 24.26 -3.58
N ASP A 80 17.25 25.57 -3.63
CA ASP A 80 18.39 26.48 -3.80
C ASP A 80 18.22 27.73 -2.92
N SER A 81 19.28 28.55 -2.89
CA SER A 81 19.29 29.77 -2.06
C SER A 81 18.25 30.81 -2.47
N GLU A 82 17.97 30.94 -3.75
CA GLU A 82 16.98 31.88 -4.29
C GLU A 82 15.55 31.51 -3.85
N LYS A 83 15.21 30.21 -3.94
CA LYS A 83 13.92 29.69 -3.46
C LYS A 83 13.76 29.84 -1.95
N ILE A 84 14.83 29.58 -1.18
CA ILE A 84 14.84 29.79 0.28
C ILE A 84 14.60 31.28 0.59
N GLU A 85 15.26 32.17 -0.11
CA GLU A 85 15.07 33.61 0.06
C GLU A 85 13.65 34.03 -0.29
N ASN A 86 13.10 33.55 -1.40
CA ASN A 86 11.71 33.81 -1.81
C ASN A 86 10.71 33.39 -0.73
N VAL A 87 10.83 32.16 -0.21
CA VAL A 87 9.99 31.63 0.88
C VAL A 87 10.17 32.46 2.15
N THR A 88 11.40 32.74 2.54
CA THR A 88 11.73 33.49 3.75
C THR A 88 11.18 34.91 3.67
N THR A 89 11.37 35.59 2.53
CA THR A 89 10.86 36.93 2.30
C THR A 89 9.35 36.98 2.37
N TYR A 90 8.66 36.00 1.77
CA TYR A 90 7.20 35.90 1.85
C TYR A 90 6.69 35.73 3.29
N LEU A 91 7.37 34.92 4.09
CA LEU A 91 6.94 34.61 5.46
C LEU A 91 7.33 35.67 6.51
N THR A 92 8.34 36.47 6.21
CA THR A 92 8.89 37.43 7.21
C THR A 92 8.61 38.88 6.88
N LYS A 93 8.38 39.22 5.62
CA LYS A 93 8.15 40.61 5.19
C LYS A 93 6.66 40.91 4.99
N PRO A 94 6.24 42.18 5.16
CA PRO A 94 4.92 42.65 4.72
C PRO A 94 4.70 42.38 3.25
N ILE A 95 3.44 42.17 2.86
CA ILE A 95 3.08 41.74 1.48
C ILE A 95 3.53 42.75 0.41
N ASP A 96 3.49 44.03 0.70
CA ASP A 96 3.95 45.12 -0.19
C ASP A 96 5.46 45.00 -0.48
N GLN A 97 6.26 44.75 0.54
CA GLN A 97 7.70 44.53 0.39
C GLN A 97 8.01 43.23 -0.35
N TYR A 98 7.24 42.18 -0.11
CA TYR A 98 7.38 40.95 -0.86
C TYR A 98 7.06 41.13 -2.34
N LEU A 99 6.00 41.87 -2.68
CA LEU A 99 5.66 42.15 -4.06
C LEU A 99 6.72 43.00 -4.79
N MET A 100 7.36 43.95 -4.09
CA MET A 100 8.52 44.66 -4.61
C MET A 100 9.70 43.73 -4.88
N TYR A 101 10.02 42.86 -3.94
CA TYR A 101 11.06 41.85 -4.11
C TYR A 101 10.82 40.98 -5.35
N VAL A 102 9.61 40.44 -5.51
CA VAL A 102 9.26 39.61 -6.69
C VAL A 102 9.42 40.40 -7.97
N TYR A 103 8.95 41.64 -8.00
CA TYR A 103 9.06 42.51 -9.18
C TYR A 103 10.51 42.83 -9.56
N GLU A 104 11.37 43.08 -8.57
CA GLU A 104 12.80 43.33 -8.78
C GLU A 104 13.51 42.09 -9.32
N GLN A 105 13.21 40.92 -8.76
CA GLN A 105 13.79 39.67 -9.21
C GLN A 105 13.35 39.29 -10.62
N GLN A 106 12.06 39.42 -10.93
CA GLN A 106 11.56 39.16 -12.29
C GLN A 106 12.20 40.05 -13.36
N ASN A 107 12.52 41.31 -13.00
CA ASN A 107 13.24 42.22 -13.93
C ASN A 107 14.72 41.85 -14.07
N SER A 108 15.29 41.10 -13.13
CA SER A 108 16.70 40.74 -13.11
C SER A 108 16.99 39.39 -13.77
N THR A 109 16.10 38.38 -13.60
CA THR A 109 16.37 36.96 -13.93
C THR A 109 15.28 36.27 -14.77
N ASP A 110 14.15 36.94 -15.06
CA ASP A 110 13.01 36.41 -15.88
C ASP A 110 12.36 35.09 -15.41
N GLU A 111 12.88 34.41 -14.34
CA GLU A 111 12.46 33.08 -13.92
C GLU A 111 11.80 32.98 -12.52
N LEU A 112 11.82 34.04 -11.71
CA LEU A 112 11.29 33.93 -10.36
C LEU A 112 9.76 33.84 -10.35
N VAL A 113 9.26 32.65 -10.01
CA VAL A 113 7.83 32.46 -9.73
C VAL A 113 7.55 32.82 -8.28
N SER A 114 6.55 33.66 -8.05
CA SER A 114 6.18 34.04 -6.67
C SER A 114 5.78 32.81 -5.84
N PHE A 115 6.12 32.83 -4.55
CA PHE A 115 5.86 31.70 -3.64
C PHE A 115 4.37 31.27 -3.63
N PRO A 116 3.36 32.17 -3.58
CA PRO A 116 1.96 31.76 -3.66
C PRO A 116 1.61 31.02 -4.95
N ASN A 117 2.23 31.41 -6.09
CA ASN A 117 2.02 30.71 -7.36
C ASN A 117 2.71 29.34 -7.35
N GLN A 118 3.90 29.22 -6.78
CA GLN A 118 4.56 27.93 -6.61
C GLN A 118 3.71 26.96 -5.77
N ILE A 119 3.13 27.43 -4.67
CA ILE A 119 2.21 26.63 -3.84
C ILE A 119 0.97 26.22 -4.63
N LYS A 120 0.37 27.15 -5.36
CA LYS A 120 -0.80 26.87 -6.22
C LYS A 120 -0.48 25.79 -7.26
N ASP A 121 0.66 25.90 -7.92
CA ASP A 121 1.11 24.92 -8.93
C ASP A 121 1.37 23.55 -8.32
N LEU A 122 1.89 23.48 -7.10
CA LEU A 122 2.04 22.22 -6.39
C LEU A 122 0.69 21.54 -6.11
N TYR A 123 -0.32 22.29 -5.67
CA TYR A 123 -1.67 21.72 -5.46
C TYR A 123 -2.36 21.31 -6.75
N ILE A 124 -2.08 21.99 -7.86
CA ILE A 124 -2.63 21.61 -9.18
C ILE A 124 -1.95 20.34 -9.71
N ASN A 125 -0.63 20.23 -9.55
CA ASN A 125 0.15 19.13 -10.12
C ASN A 125 0.14 17.86 -9.27
N TYR A 126 -0.17 17.98 -7.98
CA TYR A 126 -0.15 16.85 -7.02
C TYR A 126 -1.48 16.77 -6.27
N GLU A 127 -2.47 16.12 -6.87
CA GLU A 127 -3.83 15.96 -6.30
C GLU A 127 -3.84 15.32 -4.90
N GLU A 128 -2.83 14.51 -4.58
CA GLU A 128 -2.70 13.85 -3.28
C GLU A 128 -2.16 14.74 -2.17
N LEU A 129 -1.76 15.97 -2.50
CA LEU A 129 -1.18 16.91 -1.56
C LEU A 129 -2.26 17.59 -0.74
N SER A 130 -2.37 17.23 0.54
CA SER A 130 -3.39 17.79 1.44
C SER A 130 -2.92 19.04 2.19
N ALA A 131 -1.63 19.13 2.56
CA ALA A 131 -1.07 20.27 3.27
C ALA A 131 0.44 20.38 3.11
N ILE A 132 0.96 21.61 3.12
CA ILE A 132 2.39 21.91 3.17
C ILE A 132 2.62 22.74 4.43
N TYR A 133 3.55 22.29 5.28
CA TYR A 133 3.96 23.00 6.48
C TYR A 133 5.41 23.47 6.32
N ILE A 134 5.65 24.77 6.49
CA ILE A 134 6.98 25.37 6.46
C ILE A 134 7.26 25.95 7.83
N VAL A 135 8.32 25.48 8.45
CA VAL A 135 8.74 25.96 9.79
C VAL A 135 10.08 26.68 9.65
N LEU A 136 10.11 27.96 9.99
CA LEU A 136 11.33 28.72 10.09
C LEU A 136 11.96 28.48 11.48
N ASN A 137 13.12 27.84 11.48
CA ASN A 137 13.80 27.46 12.72
C ASN A 137 14.65 28.62 13.33
N GLN A 138 14.98 29.62 12.53
CA GLN A 138 15.64 30.85 12.96
C GLN A 138 15.09 32.00 12.12
N LEU A 139 14.55 33.01 12.77
CA LEU A 139 14.33 34.30 12.12
C LEU A 139 15.71 34.97 12.02
N PRO A 140 16.13 35.49 10.86
CA PRO A 140 17.29 36.35 10.79
C PRO A 140 17.01 37.61 11.66
N GLU A 141 17.93 37.89 12.59
CA GLU A 141 17.90 39.12 13.40
C GLU A 141 18.06 40.36 12.51
#